data_c5457dccb82e4cfb337454a9dbb55aaa
#
_entry.id   c5457dccb82e4cfb337454a9dbb55aaa
#
_cell.length_a   1.000
_cell.length_b   1.000
_cell.length_c   1.000
_cell.angle_alpha   90.00
_cell.angle_beta   90.00
_cell.angle_gamma   90.00
#
_symmetry.space_group_name_H-M   'P 1'
#
loop_
_entity.id
_entity.type
_entity.pdbx_description
1 polymer ?
#
loop_
_entity_poly.entity_id
_entity_poly.type
_entity_poly.pdbx_seq_one_letter_code
_entity_poly.pdbx_strand_id
1 'polypeptide(L)'
;PDMVVHLPGGKNIAVDAKVPFTAYMEASSIPLTATGEEGARREKLLKEHVAAVRAHIDALGKKSYWDGLDASPELVICFIPSEALVSSALEADPGLMDHAFSKKVALASPVTLWSVLKTVAFSWRQDVVTEDAQKIFTTGTELLQRLGSMAGHIETLGRSLTSSVKHYNSFVGSLESRVFPSARRLSELGTQGELEEALETVEDLPKALSAPEITGEEADKD
;
A
#
# COMPACT_ATOMS: atom_id res chain seq x y z
N PRO A 1 3.33 -20.67 -19.88
CA PRO A 1 3.12 -21.56 -18.74
C PRO A 1 1.75 -22.24 -18.84
N ASP A 2 1.59 -23.39 -18.19
CA ASP A 2 0.31 -24.09 -18.15
C ASP A 2 -0.70 -23.37 -17.22
N MET A 3 -0.20 -22.68 -16.22
CA MET A 3 -0.99 -21.91 -15.26
C MET A 3 -0.24 -20.64 -14.83
N VAL A 4 -0.99 -19.57 -14.64
CA VAL A 4 -0.50 -18.36 -13.97
C VAL A 4 -1.31 -18.16 -12.68
N VAL A 5 -0.62 -18.08 -11.56
CA VAL A 5 -1.24 -17.77 -10.27
C VAL A 5 -1.22 -16.27 -10.07
N HIS A 6 -2.39 -15.66 -10.07
CA HIS A 6 -2.57 -14.25 -9.79
C HIS A 6 -2.65 -14.02 -8.28
N LEU A 7 -1.89 -13.08 -7.80
CA LEU A 7 -1.67 -12.85 -6.39
C LEU A 7 -2.01 -11.39 -6.05
N PRO A 8 -2.40 -11.07 -4.80
CA PRO A 8 -2.68 -9.70 -4.39
C PRO A 8 -1.53 -8.74 -4.75
N GLY A 9 -1.85 -7.48 -5.08
CA GLY A 9 -0.87 -6.50 -5.53
C GLY A 9 -0.44 -6.63 -6.99
N GLY A 10 -1.21 -7.37 -7.82
CA GLY A 10 -0.95 -7.53 -9.26
C GLY A 10 0.23 -8.43 -9.61
N LYS A 11 0.80 -9.11 -8.62
CA LYS A 11 1.93 -10.04 -8.82
C LYS A 11 1.48 -11.37 -9.41
N ASN A 12 2.34 -12.01 -10.20
CA ASN A 12 2.04 -13.24 -10.92
C ASN A 12 3.14 -14.27 -10.70
N ILE A 13 2.77 -15.55 -10.61
CA ILE A 13 3.72 -16.66 -10.61
C ILE A 13 3.38 -17.63 -11.74
N ALA A 14 4.35 -17.92 -12.58
CA ALA A 14 4.23 -18.92 -13.62
C ALA A 14 4.42 -20.33 -13.04
N VAL A 15 3.52 -21.24 -13.40
CA VAL A 15 3.60 -22.66 -13.06
C VAL A 15 3.50 -23.45 -14.35
N ASP A 16 4.39 -24.40 -14.53
CA ASP A 16 4.39 -25.33 -15.66
C ASP A 16 4.40 -26.76 -15.12
N ALA A 17 3.48 -27.58 -15.59
CA ALA A 17 3.31 -28.95 -15.13
C ALA A 17 3.87 -29.93 -16.16
N LYS A 18 4.83 -30.73 -15.77
CA LYS A 18 5.30 -31.84 -16.65
C LYS A 18 5.78 -33.01 -15.82
N VAL A 19 5.45 -34.20 -16.33
CA VAL A 19 5.73 -35.41 -15.61
C VAL A 19 6.57 -36.33 -16.48
N PRO A 20 7.89 -36.44 -16.27
CA PRO A 20 8.68 -37.51 -16.81
C PRO A 20 8.39 -38.80 -15.99
N PHE A 21 7.27 -39.44 -16.32
CA PHE A 21 6.67 -40.49 -15.48
C PHE A 21 7.15 -41.90 -15.81
N THR A 22 7.49 -42.19 -17.06
CA THR A 22 7.67 -43.54 -17.57
C THR A 22 8.83 -44.28 -16.93
N ALA A 23 10.02 -43.71 -16.91
CA ALA A 23 11.21 -44.33 -16.32
C ALA A 23 11.07 -44.60 -14.83
N TYR A 24 10.43 -43.65 -14.11
CA TYR A 24 10.15 -43.84 -12.69
C TYR A 24 9.17 -44.99 -12.41
N MET A 25 8.09 -45.09 -13.16
CA MET A 25 7.11 -46.15 -13.02
C MET A 25 7.73 -47.53 -13.27
N GLU A 26 8.57 -47.67 -14.29
CA GLU A 26 9.30 -48.90 -14.54
C GLU A 26 10.30 -49.20 -13.41
N ALA A 27 11.04 -48.19 -12.94
CA ALA A 27 11.97 -48.36 -11.79
C ALA A 27 11.25 -48.79 -10.51
N SER A 28 10.09 -48.21 -10.21
CA SER A 28 9.31 -48.54 -9.02
C SER A 28 8.62 -49.90 -9.07
N SER A 29 8.47 -50.50 -10.23
CA SER A 29 8.01 -51.88 -10.35
C SER A 29 9.07 -52.93 -9.99
N ILE A 30 10.33 -52.52 -9.93
CA ILE A 30 11.45 -53.39 -9.53
C ILE A 30 11.68 -53.25 -8.02
N PRO A 31 11.71 -54.37 -7.26
CA PRO A 31 11.91 -54.32 -5.81
C PRO A 31 13.22 -53.60 -5.41
N LEU A 32 13.18 -52.88 -4.27
CA LEU A 32 14.37 -52.19 -3.74
C LEU A 32 15.52 -53.17 -3.39
N THR A 33 15.15 -54.42 -3.10
CA THR A 33 16.09 -55.50 -2.75
C THR A 33 16.62 -56.24 -3.96
N ALA A 34 16.20 -55.89 -5.19
CA ALA A 34 16.67 -56.52 -6.42
C ALA A 34 18.18 -56.35 -6.59
N THR A 35 18.86 -57.43 -6.92
CA THR A 35 20.30 -57.49 -7.19
C THR A 35 20.57 -58.03 -8.58
N GLY A 36 21.83 -58.00 -9.05
CA GLY A 36 22.20 -58.43 -10.39
C GLY A 36 21.60 -57.58 -11.51
N GLU A 37 21.09 -58.20 -12.53
CA GLU A 37 20.56 -57.50 -13.70
C GLU A 37 19.35 -56.61 -13.40
N GLU A 38 18.45 -57.06 -12.55
CA GLU A 38 17.27 -56.25 -12.16
C GLU A 38 17.64 -55.01 -11.32
N GLY A 39 18.60 -55.15 -10.40
CA GLY A 39 19.12 -54.00 -9.65
C GLY A 39 19.80 -53.00 -10.57
N ALA A 40 20.63 -53.46 -11.51
CA ALA A 40 21.29 -52.61 -12.50
C ALA A 40 20.27 -51.92 -13.44
N ARG A 41 19.21 -52.63 -13.82
CA ARG A 41 18.12 -52.07 -14.64
C ARG A 41 17.38 -50.95 -13.86
N ARG A 42 17.07 -51.18 -12.58
CA ARG A 42 16.43 -50.17 -11.74
C ARG A 42 17.29 -48.90 -11.59
N GLU A 43 18.57 -49.04 -11.36
CA GLU A 43 19.50 -47.91 -11.27
C GLU A 43 19.58 -47.13 -12.58
N LYS A 44 19.62 -47.81 -13.71
CA LYS A 44 19.59 -47.18 -15.04
C LYS A 44 18.31 -46.37 -15.24
N LEU A 45 17.15 -46.91 -14.91
CA LEU A 45 15.86 -46.24 -15.06
C LEU A 45 15.75 -44.99 -14.14
N LEU A 46 16.31 -45.03 -12.92
CA LEU A 46 16.37 -43.86 -12.05
C LEU A 46 17.28 -42.76 -12.63
N LYS A 47 18.41 -43.12 -13.23
CA LYS A 47 19.27 -42.16 -13.96
C LYS A 47 18.55 -41.53 -15.16
N GLU A 48 17.77 -42.32 -15.88
CA GLU A 48 16.94 -41.83 -17.01
C GLU A 48 15.83 -40.87 -16.49
N HIS A 49 15.22 -41.19 -15.35
CA HIS A 49 14.27 -40.31 -14.71
C HIS A 49 14.89 -38.94 -14.35
N VAL A 50 16.05 -38.92 -13.67
CA VAL A 50 16.79 -37.71 -13.35
C VAL A 50 17.14 -36.91 -14.61
N ALA A 51 17.64 -37.57 -15.63
CA ALA A 51 17.98 -36.90 -16.88
C ALA A 51 16.77 -36.26 -17.55
N ALA A 52 15.60 -36.88 -17.49
CA ALA A 52 14.36 -36.30 -18.00
C ALA A 52 13.89 -35.09 -17.19
N VAL A 53 14.03 -35.13 -15.86
CA VAL A 53 13.73 -33.98 -14.98
C VAL A 53 14.68 -32.82 -15.28
N ARG A 54 16.00 -33.07 -15.39
CA ARG A 54 17.00 -32.07 -15.75
C ARG A 54 16.71 -31.40 -17.09
N ALA A 55 16.44 -32.21 -18.12
CA ALA A 55 16.11 -31.67 -19.44
C ALA A 55 14.87 -30.76 -19.41
N HIS A 56 13.91 -31.09 -18.55
CA HIS A 56 12.73 -30.26 -18.39
C HIS A 56 13.06 -28.96 -17.66
N ILE A 57 13.85 -28.98 -16.58
CA ILE A 57 14.35 -27.80 -15.88
C ILE A 57 15.06 -26.86 -16.87
N ASP A 58 15.97 -27.40 -17.70
CA ASP A 58 16.69 -26.62 -18.69
C ASP A 58 15.77 -26.00 -19.75
N ALA A 59 14.74 -26.72 -20.16
CA ALA A 59 13.74 -26.23 -21.11
C ALA A 59 12.90 -25.10 -20.51
N LEU A 60 12.51 -25.19 -19.22
CA LEU A 60 11.77 -24.18 -18.52
C LEU A 60 12.59 -22.90 -18.28
N GLY A 61 13.84 -23.05 -17.85
CA GLY A 61 14.74 -21.92 -17.64
C GLY A 61 15.00 -21.09 -18.90
N LYS A 62 14.93 -21.74 -20.11
CA LYS A 62 15.06 -21.02 -21.38
C LYS A 62 13.81 -20.26 -21.81
N LYS A 63 12.64 -20.61 -21.31
CA LYS A 63 11.37 -19.98 -21.69
C LYS A 63 11.12 -18.62 -21.05
N SER A 64 11.82 -18.28 -19.97
CA SER A 64 11.75 -16.98 -19.26
C SER A 64 10.31 -16.45 -19.12
N TYR A 65 9.40 -17.27 -18.64
CA TYR A 65 7.97 -16.92 -18.56
C TYR A 65 7.69 -15.62 -17.79
N TRP A 66 8.58 -15.23 -16.88
CA TRP A 66 8.49 -13.99 -16.12
C TRP A 66 8.65 -12.73 -16.96
N ASP A 67 9.32 -12.80 -18.14
CA ASP A 67 9.49 -11.66 -19.04
C ASP A 67 8.17 -11.19 -19.67
N GLY A 68 7.18 -12.06 -19.74
CA GLY A 68 5.85 -11.80 -20.30
C GLY A 68 4.75 -11.57 -19.25
N LEU A 69 5.10 -11.51 -17.95
CA LEU A 69 4.16 -11.36 -16.85
C LEU A 69 4.49 -10.13 -16.03
N ASP A 70 3.54 -9.22 -15.89
CA ASP A 70 3.71 -8.04 -15.04
C ASP A 70 3.96 -8.46 -13.58
N ALA A 71 4.90 -7.78 -12.92
CA ALA A 71 5.26 -7.98 -11.51
C ALA A 71 5.53 -9.45 -11.13
N SER A 72 6.07 -10.26 -12.05
CA SER A 72 6.47 -11.65 -11.80
C SER A 72 7.91 -11.72 -11.26
N PRO A 73 8.20 -12.53 -10.23
CA PRO A 73 9.57 -12.85 -9.88
C PRO A 73 10.24 -13.62 -11.05
N GLU A 74 11.55 -13.49 -11.18
CA GLU A 74 12.35 -14.26 -12.16
C GLU A 74 12.42 -15.74 -11.73
N LEU A 75 11.27 -16.38 -11.67
CA LEU A 75 11.12 -17.75 -11.21
C LEU A 75 9.93 -18.41 -11.92
N VAL A 76 10.08 -19.67 -12.29
CA VAL A 76 8.99 -20.54 -12.72
C VAL A 76 8.90 -21.75 -11.81
N ILE A 77 7.68 -22.14 -11.42
CA ILE A 77 7.45 -23.35 -10.65
C ILE A 77 7.27 -24.53 -11.63
N CYS A 78 8.15 -25.49 -11.53
CA CYS A 78 8.01 -26.80 -12.19
C CYS A 78 7.19 -27.70 -11.27
N PHE A 79 5.90 -27.86 -11.58
CA PHE A 79 4.99 -28.69 -10.81
C PHE A 79 5.11 -30.17 -11.21
N ILE A 80 5.41 -31.01 -10.25
CA ILE A 80 5.50 -32.47 -10.39
C ILE A 80 4.39 -33.08 -9.50
N PRO A 81 3.39 -33.77 -10.08
CA PRO A 81 2.16 -34.18 -9.35
C PRO A 81 2.35 -35.35 -8.38
N SER A 82 3.59 -35.69 -8.04
CA SER A 82 3.89 -36.75 -7.06
C SER A 82 5.13 -36.39 -6.24
N GLU A 83 5.01 -36.48 -4.92
CA GLU A 83 6.12 -36.32 -3.96
C GLU A 83 7.22 -37.37 -4.25
N ALA A 84 6.81 -38.60 -4.48
CA ALA A 84 7.76 -39.71 -4.76
C ALA A 84 8.61 -39.47 -6.01
N LEU A 85 8.09 -38.83 -7.04
CA LEU A 85 8.86 -38.46 -8.23
C LEU A 85 9.93 -37.42 -7.92
N VAL A 86 9.62 -36.43 -7.09
CA VAL A 86 10.58 -35.40 -6.66
C VAL A 86 11.64 -36.01 -5.76
N SER A 87 11.22 -36.75 -4.72
CA SER A 87 12.16 -37.42 -3.79
C SER A 87 13.13 -38.35 -4.48
N SER A 88 12.62 -39.23 -5.36
CA SER A 88 13.50 -40.20 -6.07
C SER A 88 14.50 -39.51 -6.99
N ALA A 89 14.12 -38.40 -7.63
CA ALA A 89 15.04 -37.63 -8.46
C ALA A 89 16.13 -36.94 -7.61
N LEU A 90 15.78 -36.39 -6.45
CA LEU A 90 16.72 -35.75 -5.52
C LEU A 90 17.64 -36.77 -4.81
N GLU A 91 17.14 -37.97 -4.49
CA GLU A 91 17.96 -39.04 -3.95
C GLU A 91 19.00 -39.54 -4.97
N ALA A 92 18.60 -39.65 -6.22
CA ALA A 92 19.50 -40.11 -7.29
C ALA A 92 20.48 -39.02 -7.80
N ASP A 93 20.12 -37.75 -7.62
CA ASP A 93 20.96 -36.59 -7.97
C ASP A 93 20.79 -35.46 -6.93
N PRO A 94 21.61 -35.44 -5.89
CA PRO A 94 21.57 -34.40 -4.87
C PRO A 94 21.82 -32.96 -5.39
N GLY A 95 22.50 -32.83 -6.54
CA GLY A 95 22.77 -31.54 -7.18
C GLY A 95 21.61 -31.00 -8.04
N LEU A 96 20.52 -31.75 -8.16
CA LEU A 96 19.38 -31.39 -9.01
C LEU A 96 18.68 -30.10 -8.53
N MET A 97 18.59 -29.89 -7.22
CA MET A 97 17.96 -28.69 -6.64
C MET A 97 18.77 -27.43 -6.97
N ASP A 98 20.09 -27.46 -6.75
CA ASP A 98 20.98 -26.35 -7.07
C ASP A 98 20.98 -26.03 -8.57
N HIS A 99 20.93 -27.09 -9.39
CA HIS A 99 20.79 -26.93 -10.84
C HIS A 99 19.48 -26.21 -11.19
N ALA A 100 18.36 -26.63 -10.61
CA ALA A 100 17.06 -26.00 -10.86
C ALA A 100 17.06 -24.52 -10.46
N PHE A 101 17.55 -24.17 -9.28
CA PHE A 101 17.67 -22.80 -8.84
C PHE A 101 18.59 -21.96 -9.72
N SER A 102 19.71 -22.52 -10.20
CA SER A 102 20.59 -21.83 -11.17
C SER A 102 19.90 -21.46 -12.47
N LYS A 103 18.84 -22.19 -12.83
CA LYS A 103 17.97 -21.94 -14.01
C LYS A 103 16.72 -21.14 -13.68
N LYS A 104 16.59 -20.62 -12.46
CA LYS A 104 15.39 -19.90 -11.98
C LYS A 104 14.14 -20.78 -12.03
N VAL A 105 14.29 -22.07 -11.77
CA VAL A 105 13.22 -23.06 -11.71
C VAL A 105 13.11 -23.60 -10.29
N ALA A 106 11.91 -23.58 -9.71
CA ALA A 106 11.62 -24.21 -8.42
C ALA A 106 10.83 -25.51 -8.64
N LEU A 107 11.34 -26.62 -8.14
CA LEU A 107 10.62 -27.90 -8.16
C LEU A 107 9.55 -27.88 -7.06
N ALA A 108 8.33 -28.24 -7.40
CA ALA A 108 7.23 -28.31 -6.44
C ALA A 108 6.35 -29.54 -6.63
N SER A 109 6.18 -30.29 -5.58
CA SER A 109 5.13 -31.29 -5.41
C SER A 109 3.80 -30.62 -5.04
N PRO A 110 2.67 -31.34 -4.99
CA PRO A 110 1.39 -30.78 -4.54
C PRO A 110 1.48 -30.14 -3.16
N VAL A 111 2.18 -30.75 -2.20
CA VAL A 111 2.32 -30.25 -0.82
C VAL A 111 3.21 -29.00 -0.79
N THR A 112 4.33 -29.05 -1.52
CA THR A 112 5.27 -27.93 -1.59
C THR A 112 4.64 -26.74 -2.30
N LEU A 113 3.96 -26.94 -3.42
CA LEU A 113 3.24 -25.88 -4.13
C LEU A 113 2.21 -25.22 -3.23
N TRP A 114 1.39 -26.00 -2.52
CA TRP A 114 0.41 -25.50 -1.58
C TRP A 114 1.04 -24.63 -0.48
N SER A 115 2.13 -25.11 0.10
CA SER A 115 2.86 -24.40 1.16
C SER A 115 3.45 -23.08 0.67
N VAL A 116 4.06 -23.08 -0.52
CA VAL A 116 4.60 -21.87 -1.15
C VAL A 116 3.50 -20.88 -1.41
N LEU A 117 2.40 -21.29 -2.06
CA LEU A 117 1.29 -20.39 -2.38
C LEU A 117 0.64 -19.80 -1.13
N LYS A 118 0.49 -20.60 -0.05
CA LYS A 118 -0.01 -20.09 1.24
C LYS A 118 0.92 -19.06 1.87
N THR A 119 2.22 -19.33 1.88
CA THR A 119 3.22 -18.43 2.45
C THR A 119 3.25 -17.10 1.69
N VAL A 120 3.24 -17.18 0.38
CA VAL A 120 3.22 -16.00 -0.48
C VAL A 120 1.93 -15.20 -0.30
N ALA A 121 0.77 -15.87 -0.29
CA ALA A 121 -0.51 -15.20 -0.04
C ALA A 121 -0.59 -14.53 1.34
N PHE A 122 0.05 -15.11 2.35
CA PHE A 122 0.13 -14.51 3.69
C PHE A 122 1.04 -13.28 3.70
N SER A 123 2.23 -13.38 3.11
CA SER A 123 3.18 -12.26 3.04
C SER A 123 2.56 -11.03 2.35
N TRP A 124 1.80 -11.26 1.28
CA TRP A 124 1.20 -10.15 0.53
C TRP A 124 0.00 -9.50 1.19
N ARG A 125 -0.72 -10.19 2.07
CA ARG A 125 -1.73 -9.52 2.92
C ARG A 125 -1.09 -8.46 3.81
N GLN A 126 0.13 -8.68 4.26
CA GLN A 126 0.88 -7.69 5.05
C GLN A 126 1.30 -6.49 4.21
N ASP A 127 1.73 -6.71 2.97
CA ASP A 127 2.14 -5.63 2.06
C ASP A 127 0.95 -4.68 1.74
N VAL A 128 -0.23 -5.21 1.46
CA VAL A 128 -1.45 -4.42 1.19
C VAL A 128 -1.84 -3.57 2.41
N VAL A 129 -1.79 -4.14 3.62
CA VAL A 129 -2.07 -3.39 4.86
C VAL A 129 -1.08 -2.24 5.05
N THR A 130 0.18 -2.45 4.69
CA THR A 130 1.22 -1.41 4.80
C THR A 130 1.00 -0.27 3.81
N GLU A 131 0.60 -0.56 2.56
CA GLU A 131 0.28 0.45 1.56
C GLU A 131 -0.94 1.30 1.96
N ASP A 132 -1.99 0.66 2.47
CA ASP A 132 -3.18 1.38 2.93
C ASP A 132 -2.90 2.23 4.17
N ALA A 133 -2.09 1.73 5.11
CA ALA A 133 -1.63 2.51 6.26
C ALA A 133 -0.81 3.74 5.81
N GLN A 134 0.02 3.60 4.80
CA GLN A 134 0.82 4.68 4.24
C GLN A 134 -0.04 5.73 3.53
N LYS A 135 -1.09 5.31 2.80
CA LYS A 135 -2.08 6.21 2.20
C LYS A 135 -2.85 6.99 3.26
N ILE A 136 -3.30 6.32 4.32
CA ILE A 136 -3.99 6.95 5.46
C ILE A 136 -3.08 8.01 6.10
N PHE A 137 -1.81 7.69 6.34
CA PHE A 137 -0.84 8.63 6.91
C PHE A 137 -0.61 9.85 6.02
N THR A 138 -0.42 9.64 4.73
CA THR A 138 -0.22 10.73 3.75
C THR A 138 -1.44 11.64 3.68
N THR A 139 -2.63 11.04 3.53
CA THR A 139 -3.90 11.81 3.47
C THR A 139 -4.17 12.55 4.79
N GLY A 140 -3.86 11.92 5.93
CA GLY A 140 -3.95 12.57 7.24
C GLY A 140 -3.02 13.78 7.36
N THR A 141 -1.80 13.67 6.89
CA THR A 141 -0.83 14.78 6.88
C THR A 141 -1.31 15.93 6.00
N GLU A 142 -1.83 15.65 4.80
CA GLU A 142 -2.41 16.68 3.94
C GLU A 142 -3.61 17.37 4.58
N LEU A 143 -4.48 16.62 5.27
CA LEU A 143 -5.62 17.19 5.99
C LEU A 143 -5.16 18.15 7.07
N LEU A 144 -4.18 17.76 7.88
CA LEU A 144 -3.62 18.63 8.93
C LEU A 144 -3.02 19.91 8.36
N GLN A 145 -2.30 19.85 7.24
CA GLN A 145 -1.78 21.04 6.57
C GLN A 145 -2.90 21.99 6.09
N ARG A 146 -3.96 21.43 5.52
CA ARG A 146 -5.13 22.21 5.05
C ARG A 146 -5.86 22.87 6.23
N LEU A 147 -6.02 22.15 7.34
CA LEU A 147 -6.60 22.70 8.57
C LEU A 147 -5.74 23.83 9.14
N GLY A 148 -4.42 23.69 9.15
CA GLY A 148 -3.51 24.76 9.56
C GLY A 148 -3.63 26.02 8.68
N SER A 149 -3.73 25.86 7.35
CA SER A 149 -3.95 26.99 6.44
C SER A 149 -5.30 27.66 6.69
N MET A 150 -6.35 26.87 6.92
CA MET A 150 -7.69 27.40 7.24
C MET A 150 -7.67 28.20 8.55
N ALA A 151 -6.96 27.72 9.58
CA ALA A 151 -6.80 28.46 10.84
C ALA A 151 -6.16 29.83 10.62
N GLY A 152 -5.12 29.93 9.79
CA GLY A 152 -4.50 31.21 9.42
C GLY A 152 -5.45 32.17 8.69
N HIS A 153 -6.34 31.66 7.84
CA HIS A 153 -7.38 32.48 7.20
C HIS A 153 -8.41 33.00 8.22
N ILE A 154 -8.83 32.17 9.16
CA ILE A 154 -9.77 32.55 10.22
C ILE A 154 -9.15 33.63 11.11
N GLU A 155 -7.89 33.50 11.49
CA GLU A 155 -7.17 34.51 12.27
C GLU A 155 -7.10 35.85 11.53
N THR A 156 -6.80 35.82 10.25
CA THR A 156 -6.74 37.02 9.41
C THR A 156 -8.13 37.71 9.31
N LEU A 157 -9.18 36.88 9.15
CA LEU A 157 -10.55 37.38 9.16
C LEU A 157 -10.91 38.03 10.50
N GLY A 158 -10.56 37.40 11.63
CA GLY A 158 -10.78 37.92 12.97
C GLY A 158 -10.11 39.31 13.18
N ARG A 159 -8.85 39.42 12.72
CA ARG A 159 -8.15 40.73 12.74
C ARG A 159 -8.84 41.80 11.91
N SER A 160 -9.33 41.44 10.73
CA SER A 160 -10.06 42.36 9.86
C SER A 160 -11.38 42.80 10.45
N LEU A 161 -12.14 41.89 11.06
CA LEU A 161 -13.38 42.22 11.80
C LEU A 161 -13.11 43.15 12.97
N THR A 162 -12.09 42.87 13.80
CA THR A 162 -11.68 43.74 14.89
C THR A 162 -11.33 45.14 14.39
N SER A 163 -10.61 45.25 13.27
CA SER A 163 -10.29 46.55 12.68
C SER A 163 -11.54 47.27 12.17
N SER A 164 -12.50 46.56 11.58
CA SER A 164 -13.76 47.11 11.10
C SER A 164 -14.61 47.67 12.27
N VAL A 165 -14.68 46.92 13.36
CA VAL A 165 -15.36 47.37 14.59
C VAL A 165 -14.71 48.65 15.13
N LYS A 166 -13.38 48.72 15.21
CA LYS A 166 -12.65 49.92 15.64
C LYS A 166 -12.94 51.12 14.74
N HIS A 167 -12.95 50.95 13.43
CA HIS A 167 -13.25 52.02 12.49
C HIS A 167 -14.71 52.49 12.64
N TYR A 168 -15.65 51.56 12.80
CA TYR A 168 -17.05 51.88 13.04
C TYR A 168 -17.22 52.70 14.29
N ASN A 169 -16.67 52.26 15.43
CA ASN A 169 -16.75 52.98 16.68
C ASN A 169 -16.07 54.39 16.64
N SER A 170 -14.95 54.50 15.92
CA SER A 170 -14.29 55.78 15.69
C SER A 170 -15.15 56.74 14.83
N PHE A 171 -15.85 56.20 13.85
CA PHE A 171 -16.80 56.97 13.04
C PHE A 171 -17.99 57.45 13.87
N VAL A 172 -18.61 56.56 14.68
CA VAL A 172 -19.70 56.89 15.59
C VAL A 172 -19.25 57.97 16.57
N GLY A 173 -18.09 57.79 17.24
CA GLY A 173 -17.57 58.81 18.17
C GLY A 173 -17.27 60.14 17.48
N SER A 174 -16.87 60.17 16.22
CA SER A 174 -16.68 61.41 15.47
C SER A 174 -18.04 62.11 15.13
N LEU A 175 -19.04 61.33 14.79
CA LEU A 175 -20.40 61.85 14.59
C LEU A 175 -20.94 62.51 15.88
N GLU A 176 -20.85 61.79 16.98
CA GLU A 176 -21.35 62.26 18.30
C GLU A 176 -20.61 63.50 18.77
N SER A 177 -19.28 63.56 18.63
CA SER A 177 -18.47 64.64 19.20
C SER A 177 -18.39 65.88 18.27
N ARG A 178 -18.54 65.75 16.98
CA ARG A 178 -18.31 66.83 16.03
C ARG A 178 -19.54 67.18 15.17
N VAL A 179 -20.25 66.17 14.69
CA VAL A 179 -21.34 66.40 13.72
C VAL A 179 -22.63 66.76 14.45
N PHE A 180 -23.05 65.96 15.46
CA PHE A 180 -24.28 66.21 16.20
C PHE A 180 -24.28 67.58 16.97
N PRO A 181 -23.20 67.99 17.63
CA PRO A 181 -23.17 69.35 18.24
C PRO A 181 -23.33 70.45 17.21
N SER A 182 -22.73 70.30 16.02
CA SER A 182 -22.87 71.27 14.95
C SER A 182 -24.28 71.27 14.35
N ALA A 183 -24.90 70.08 14.19
CA ALA A 183 -26.28 69.93 13.75
C ALA A 183 -27.27 70.56 14.75
N ARG A 184 -27.08 70.33 16.07
CA ARG A 184 -27.91 70.96 17.11
C ARG A 184 -27.84 72.51 17.08
N ARG A 185 -26.64 73.08 16.91
CA ARG A 185 -26.50 74.55 16.79
C ARG A 185 -27.19 75.09 15.55
N LEU A 186 -27.21 74.31 14.42
CA LEU A 186 -27.87 74.67 13.19
C LEU A 186 -29.40 74.63 13.36
N SER A 187 -29.92 73.63 14.09
CA SER A 187 -31.35 73.51 14.45
C SER A 187 -31.81 74.71 15.38
N GLU A 188 -30.98 75.15 16.35
CA GLU A 188 -31.26 76.33 17.15
C GLU A 188 -31.34 77.60 16.34
N LEU A 189 -30.71 77.65 15.16
CA LEU A 189 -30.77 78.79 14.22
C LEU A 189 -31.97 78.75 13.28
N GLY A 190 -32.93 77.84 13.49
CA GLY A 190 -34.22 77.80 12.79
C GLY A 190 -34.31 76.94 11.56
N THR A 191 -33.36 76.01 11.33
CA THR A 191 -33.47 74.97 10.34
C THR A 191 -34.22 73.73 10.89
N GLN A 192 -35.38 73.40 10.27
CA GLN A 192 -36.18 72.22 10.63
C GLN A 192 -35.46 70.94 10.21
N GLY A 193 -35.07 70.12 11.15
CA GLY A 193 -34.56 68.76 10.92
C GLY A 193 -34.27 68.08 12.28
N GLU A 194 -35.10 67.13 12.68
CA GLU A 194 -34.82 66.25 13.83
C GLU A 194 -33.98 65.05 13.35
N LEU A 195 -32.86 64.82 14.00
CA LEU A 195 -32.10 63.57 13.88
C LEU A 195 -32.68 62.56 14.87
N GLU A 196 -33.52 61.66 14.34
CA GLU A 196 -34.33 60.73 15.18
C GLU A 196 -33.65 59.45 15.66
N GLU A 197 -32.41 59.12 15.25
CA GLU A 197 -31.79 57.84 15.67
C GLU A 197 -30.41 58.03 16.29
N ALA A 198 -30.23 57.48 17.49
CA ALA A 198 -28.93 57.28 18.11
C ALA A 198 -28.26 56.02 17.50
N LEU A 199 -27.08 56.17 16.94
CA LEU A 199 -26.29 55.03 16.47
C LEU A 199 -25.72 54.27 17.68
N GLU A 200 -26.01 52.95 17.74
CA GLU A 200 -25.44 52.07 18.74
C GLU A 200 -23.97 51.73 18.46
N THR A 201 -23.16 51.69 19.51
CA THR A 201 -21.78 51.22 19.40
C THR A 201 -21.73 49.71 19.29
N VAL A 202 -20.81 49.16 18.46
CA VAL A 202 -20.56 47.74 18.37
C VAL A 202 -19.55 47.36 19.44
N GLU A 203 -20.01 46.64 20.49
CA GLU A 203 -19.18 46.18 21.59
C GLU A 203 -18.61 44.78 21.37
N ASP A 204 -19.28 43.98 20.55
CA ASP A 204 -18.88 42.57 20.30
C ASP A 204 -17.59 42.50 19.49
N LEU A 205 -16.58 41.88 20.07
CA LEU A 205 -15.33 41.52 19.41
C LEU A 205 -15.35 40.05 18.97
N PRO A 206 -14.69 39.71 17.84
CA PRO A 206 -14.54 38.33 17.45
C PRO A 206 -13.91 37.49 18.57
N LYS A 207 -14.46 36.30 18.84
CA LYS A 207 -13.92 35.37 19.83
C LYS A 207 -12.52 34.91 19.38
N ALA A 208 -11.57 35.00 20.31
CA ALA A 208 -10.21 34.47 20.03
C ALA A 208 -10.22 32.95 19.86
N LEU A 209 -9.36 32.46 18.94
CA LEU A 209 -9.08 31.05 18.79
C LEU A 209 -8.33 30.56 20.04
N SER A 210 -8.83 29.51 20.69
CA SER A 210 -8.28 29.02 21.97
C SER A 210 -7.98 27.50 21.95
N ALA A 211 -8.26 26.80 20.84
CA ALA A 211 -7.98 25.40 20.75
C ALA A 211 -6.46 25.16 20.57
N PRO A 212 -5.79 24.33 21.40
CA PRO A 212 -4.35 24.08 21.34
C PRO A 212 -3.87 23.62 19.94
N GLU A 213 -4.71 22.86 19.26
CA GLU A 213 -4.43 22.34 17.92
C GLU A 213 -4.30 23.44 16.86
N ILE A 214 -4.88 24.62 17.14
CA ILE A 214 -4.90 25.77 16.21
C ILE A 214 -3.88 26.82 16.65
N THR A 215 -3.71 27.04 17.96
CA THR A 215 -2.79 28.05 18.51
C THR A 215 -1.33 27.57 18.55
N GLY A 216 -1.09 26.27 18.42
CA GLY A 216 0.25 25.68 18.51
C GLY A 216 0.83 25.67 19.93
N GLU A 217 0.03 25.99 20.94
CA GLU A 217 0.44 25.84 22.33
C GLU A 217 0.38 24.36 22.68
N GLU A 218 1.54 23.76 23.03
CA GLU A 218 1.57 22.39 23.55
C GLU A 218 0.72 22.33 24.81
N ALA A 219 -0.25 21.42 24.83
CA ALA A 219 -0.99 21.12 26.05
C ALA A 219 0.02 20.65 27.09
N ASP A 220 0.22 21.46 28.14
CA ASP A 220 1.06 21.13 29.30
C ASP A 220 0.56 19.79 29.84
N LYS A 221 1.35 18.72 29.65
CA LYS A 221 1.03 17.40 30.18
C LYS A 221 1.50 17.38 31.64
N ASP A 222 0.57 17.64 32.54
CA ASP A 222 0.66 17.17 33.94
C ASP A 222 0.50 15.65 34.02
#